data_7e4f904a860537ae47e55ddda056552d
#
_entry.id   7e4f904a860537ae47e55ddda056552d
#
_cell.length_a   1.000
_cell.length_b   1.000
_cell.length_c   1.000
_cell.angle_alpha   90.00
_cell.angle_beta   90.00
_cell.angle_gamma   90.00
#
_symmetry.space_group_name_H-M   'P 1'
#
loop_
_entity.id
_entity.type
_entity.pdbx_description
1 polymer ?
#
loop_
_entity_poly.entity_id
_entity_poly.type
_entity_poly.pdbx_seq_one_letter_code
_entity_poly.pdbx_strand_id
1 'polypeptide(L)'
;MISNEIIKFASNTSNVGLTNKYTFKSTKKNSMCGDLIKVELILKNSKINSMKYETESCVLCEASASLLSKKIKNLPIKTIIEELNKLKNISLKNLKFIFPNKFKEFKFLINKDNSNRLSCIYLPIDAVLKALK
;
A
#
# COMPACT_ATOMS: atom_id res chain seq x y z
N MET A 1 0.28 3.51 -18.19
CA MET A 1 1.69 3.50 -18.58
C MET A 1 2.57 3.21 -17.37
N ILE A 2 3.58 2.37 -17.55
CA ILE A 2 4.49 2.01 -16.45
C ILE A 2 5.68 2.95 -16.48
N SER A 3 5.81 3.78 -15.45
CA SER A 3 6.92 4.73 -15.33
C SER A 3 8.13 4.08 -14.67
N ASN A 4 9.29 4.76 -14.78
CA ASN A 4 10.51 4.30 -14.12
C ASN A 4 10.33 4.23 -12.60
N GLU A 5 9.58 5.16 -12.01
CA GLU A 5 9.28 5.16 -10.58
C GLU A 5 8.49 3.93 -10.16
N ILE A 6 7.50 3.53 -10.96
CA ILE A 6 6.70 2.32 -10.68
C ILE A 6 7.60 1.08 -10.72
N ILE A 7 8.45 0.97 -11.75
CA ILE A 7 9.38 -0.16 -11.88
C ILE A 7 10.33 -0.19 -10.68
N LYS A 8 10.84 0.95 -10.28
CA LYS A 8 11.74 1.05 -9.13
C LYS A 8 11.08 0.56 -7.84
N PHE A 9 9.84 0.99 -7.59
CA PHE A 9 9.10 0.54 -6.40
C PHE A 9 8.83 -0.95 -6.46
N ALA A 10 8.35 -1.46 -7.60
CA ALA A 10 8.02 -2.88 -7.75
C ALA A 10 9.25 -3.78 -7.64
N SER A 11 10.41 -3.30 -8.07
CA SER A 11 11.65 -4.06 -8.02
C SER A 11 12.26 -4.13 -6.63
N ASN A 12 11.81 -3.31 -5.70
CA ASN A 12 12.32 -3.33 -4.33
C ASN A 12 11.58 -4.39 -3.54
N THR A 13 12.25 -5.51 -3.27
CA THR A 13 11.67 -6.67 -2.60
C THR A 13 12.14 -6.82 -1.14
N SER A 14 12.66 -5.76 -0.54
CA SER A 14 13.25 -5.82 0.80
C SER A 14 12.26 -6.26 1.88
N ASN A 15 10.97 -6.03 1.68
CA ASN A 15 9.92 -6.40 2.63
C ASN A 15 9.04 -7.56 2.16
N VAL A 16 9.43 -8.23 1.08
CA VAL A 16 8.72 -9.41 0.58
C VAL A 16 9.07 -10.63 1.44
N GLY A 17 8.08 -11.45 1.74
CA GLY A 17 8.23 -12.70 2.46
C GLY A 17 7.58 -12.67 3.83
N LEU A 18 6.68 -13.62 4.07
CA LEU A 18 6.01 -13.75 5.36
C LEU A 18 6.90 -14.49 6.35
N THR A 19 6.87 -14.07 7.61
CA THR A 19 7.71 -14.64 8.67
C THR A 19 6.90 -15.50 9.65
N ASN A 20 5.57 -15.44 9.57
CA ASN A 20 4.65 -16.02 10.57
C ASN A 20 4.79 -15.41 11.96
N LYS A 21 5.50 -14.27 12.06
CA LYS A 21 5.62 -13.48 13.27
C LYS A 21 4.92 -12.15 13.00
N TYR A 22 3.82 -11.90 13.71
CA TYR A 22 3.01 -10.72 13.45
C TYR A 22 2.16 -10.35 14.66
N THR A 23 1.86 -9.06 14.77
CA THR A 23 0.83 -8.57 15.67
C THR A 23 -0.52 -8.58 14.96
N PHE A 24 -0.52 -8.20 13.68
CA PHE A 24 -1.72 -8.18 12.83
C PHE A 24 -1.40 -8.84 11.50
N LYS A 25 -2.40 -9.50 10.93
CA LYS A 25 -2.29 -10.06 9.58
C LYS A 25 -3.60 -9.93 8.83
N SER A 26 -3.52 -9.93 7.52
CA SER A 26 -4.72 -10.01 6.68
C SER A 26 -4.38 -10.62 5.32
N THR A 27 -5.44 -11.04 4.64
CA THR A 27 -5.39 -11.46 3.24
C THR A 27 -6.48 -10.71 2.51
N LYS A 28 -6.15 -10.17 1.34
CA LYS A 28 -7.10 -9.43 0.53
C LYS A 28 -6.95 -9.84 -0.92
N LYS A 29 -8.08 -10.00 -1.59
CA LYS A 29 -8.12 -10.37 -3.01
C LYS A 29 -8.89 -9.33 -3.79
N ASN A 30 -8.39 -8.98 -4.98
CA ASN A 30 -9.11 -8.14 -5.91
C ASN A 30 -9.85 -9.06 -6.89
N SER A 31 -11.17 -9.16 -6.74
CA SER A 31 -11.98 -10.04 -7.58
C SER A 31 -12.03 -9.60 -9.05
N MET A 32 -11.73 -8.33 -9.34
CA MET A 32 -11.74 -7.80 -10.70
C MET A 32 -10.58 -8.33 -11.54
N CYS A 33 -9.39 -8.44 -10.96
CA CYS A 33 -8.19 -8.83 -11.70
C CYS A 33 -7.50 -10.07 -11.11
N GLY A 34 -8.03 -10.63 -10.02
CA GLY A 34 -7.45 -11.82 -9.40
C GLY A 34 -6.21 -11.57 -8.57
N ASP A 35 -5.80 -10.31 -8.40
CA ASP A 35 -4.66 -9.99 -7.54
C ASP A 35 -4.93 -10.42 -6.11
N LEU A 36 -3.89 -10.91 -5.45
CA LEU A 36 -3.96 -11.40 -4.07
C LEU A 36 -2.79 -10.84 -3.29
N ILE A 37 -3.04 -10.39 -2.05
CA ILE A 37 -1.97 -9.96 -1.14
C ILE A 37 -2.21 -10.50 0.26
N LYS A 38 -1.13 -10.92 0.90
CA LYS A 38 -1.09 -11.30 2.31
C LYS A 38 -0.13 -10.35 3.02
N VAL A 39 -0.55 -9.82 4.17
CA VAL A 39 0.21 -8.81 4.91
C VAL A 39 0.39 -9.27 6.35
N GLU A 40 1.60 -9.05 6.88
CA GLU A 40 1.92 -9.21 8.29
C GLU A 40 2.47 -7.90 8.82
N LEU A 41 1.92 -7.42 9.94
CA LEU A 41 2.36 -6.19 10.58
C LEU A 41 2.83 -6.50 12.00
N ILE A 42 3.93 -5.88 12.40
CA ILE A 42 4.44 -5.97 13.78
C ILE A 42 4.31 -4.61 14.44
N LEU A 43 3.62 -4.60 15.59
CA LEU A 43 3.46 -3.42 16.43
C LEU A 43 4.56 -3.43 17.49
N LYS A 44 5.24 -2.30 17.67
CA LYS A 44 6.24 -2.13 18.71
C LYS A 44 6.21 -0.68 19.19
N ASN A 45 6.10 -0.48 20.51
CA ASN A 45 6.02 0.84 21.11
C ASN A 45 4.90 1.70 20.51
N SER A 46 3.73 1.08 20.31
CA SER A 46 2.53 1.73 19.76
C SER A 46 2.66 2.21 18.31
N LYS A 47 3.69 1.76 17.62
CA LYS A 47 3.94 2.10 16.21
C LYS A 47 4.16 0.83 15.41
N ILE A 48 3.86 0.88 14.13
CA ILE A 48 4.14 -0.24 13.24
C ILE A 48 5.65 -0.30 12.99
N ASN A 49 6.26 -1.40 13.44
CA ASN A 49 7.69 -1.62 13.30
C ASN A 49 8.07 -2.22 11.96
N SER A 50 7.22 -3.08 11.41
CA SER A 50 7.48 -3.67 10.10
C SER A 50 6.20 -4.08 9.41
N MET A 51 6.24 -4.06 8.08
CA MET A 51 5.25 -4.69 7.22
C MET A 51 5.98 -5.67 6.31
N LYS A 52 5.56 -6.93 6.36
CA LYS A 52 6.00 -7.95 5.42
C LYS A 52 4.81 -8.39 4.60
N TYR A 53 5.05 -8.79 3.36
CA TYR A 53 3.96 -9.17 2.47
C TYR A 53 4.39 -10.18 1.44
N GLU A 54 3.41 -10.88 0.91
CA GLU A 54 3.52 -11.70 -0.30
C GLU A 54 2.34 -11.38 -1.19
N THR A 55 2.59 -11.28 -2.48
CA THR A 55 1.53 -10.94 -3.42
C THR A 55 1.69 -11.72 -4.72
N GLU A 56 0.53 -12.11 -5.29
CA GLU A 56 0.42 -12.60 -6.65
C GLU A 56 -0.41 -11.55 -7.40
N SER A 57 0.28 -10.64 -8.09
CA SER A 57 -0.40 -9.44 -8.59
C SER A 57 0.37 -8.78 -9.72
N CYS A 58 -0.25 -7.74 -10.29
CA CYS A 58 0.37 -6.93 -11.34
C CYS A 58 1.43 -5.99 -10.73
N VAL A 59 2.24 -5.40 -11.62
CA VAL A 59 3.32 -4.49 -11.22
C VAL A 59 2.83 -3.30 -10.40
N LEU A 60 1.62 -2.80 -10.67
CA LEU A 60 1.07 -1.67 -9.91
C LEU A 60 0.77 -2.05 -8.46
N CYS A 61 0.23 -3.24 -8.24
CA CYS A 61 0.00 -3.74 -6.89
C CYS A 61 1.32 -3.98 -6.16
N GLU A 62 2.30 -4.58 -6.85
CA GLU A 62 3.62 -4.81 -6.26
C GLU A 62 4.31 -3.50 -5.88
N ALA A 63 4.24 -2.49 -6.76
CA ALA A 63 4.80 -1.17 -6.48
C ALA A 63 4.13 -0.52 -5.27
N SER A 64 2.80 -0.61 -5.20
CA SER A 64 2.03 -0.05 -4.09
C SER A 64 2.41 -0.73 -2.77
N ALA A 65 2.49 -2.06 -2.76
CA ALA A 65 2.85 -2.81 -1.55
C ALA A 65 4.26 -2.46 -1.08
N SER A 66 5.21 -2.39 -2.01
CA SER A 66 6.58 -2.04 -1.69
C SER A 66 6.68 -0.64 -1.08
N LEU A 67 6.07 0.33 -1.73
CA LEU A 67 6.08 1.71 -1.24
C LEU A 67 5.41 1.83 0.12
N LEU A 68 4.23 1.20 0.27
CA LEU A 68 3.48 1.24 1.51
C LEU A 68 4.28 0.63 2.67
N SER A 69 4.94 -0.50 2.43
CA SER A 69 5.71 -1.19 3.47
C SER A 69 6.84 -0.34 4.04
N LYS A 70 7.34 0.60 3.26
CA LYS A 70 8.36 1.53 3.73
C LYS A 70 7.76 2.73 4.44
N LYS A 71 6.63 3.24 3.94
CA LYS A 71 6.07 4.50 4.42
C LYS A 71 5.33 4.38 5.74
N ILE A 72 4.75 3.21 6.04
CA ILE A 72 4.03 3.04 7.32
C ILE A 72 4.97 2.72 8.49
N LYS A 73 6.23 2.40 8.23
CA LYS A 73 7.18 2.09 9.29
C LYS A 73 7.35 3.27 10.23
N ASN A 74 7.31 2.98 11.53
CA ASN A 74 7.46 3.96 12.61
C ASN A 74 6.27 4.93 12.76
N LEU A 75 5.12 4.61 12.16
CA LEU A 75 3.91 5.42 12.33
C LEU A 75 2.93 4.77 13.31
N PRO A 76 2.24 5.60 14.11
CA PRO A 76 1.16 5.09 14.97
C PRO A 76 0.00 4.55 14.12
N ILE A 77 -0.70 3.55 14.66
CA ILE A 77 -1.84 2.93 13.97
C ILE A 77 -2.87 3.98 13.55
N LYS A 78 -3.21 4.91 14.45
CA LYS A 78 -4.20 5.96 14.15
C LYS A 78 -3.80 6.79 12.94
N THR A 79 -2.53 7.20 12.89
CA THR A 79 -1.99 7.98 11.76
C THR A 79 -2.09 7.19 10.46
N ILE A 80 -1.72 5.91 10.50
CA ILE A 80 -1.79 5.04 9.32
C ILE A 80 -3.23 4.97 8.80
N ILE A 81 -4.19 4.72 9.68
CA ILE A 81 -5.60 4.62 9.29
C ILE A 81 -6.08 5.92 8.65
N GLU A 82 -5.79 7.07 9.30
CA GLU A 82 -6.19 8.37 8.77
C GLU A 82 -5.58 8.67 7.40
N GLU A 83 -4.28 8.46 7.27
CA GLU A 83 -3.58 8.79 6.02
C GLU A 83 -3.95 7.85 4.87
N LEU A 84 -4.11 6.55 5.16
CA LEU A 84 -4.50 5.60 4.12
C LEU A 84 -5.92 5.85 3.63
N ASN A 85 -6.83 6.25 4.52
CA ASN A 85 -8.18 6.62 4.10
C ASN A 85 -8.17 7.87 3.23
N LYS A 86 -7.28 8.84 3.51
CA LYS A 86 -7.11 10.00 2.64
C LYS A 86 -6.64 9.60 1.25
N LEU A 87 -5.68 8.66 1.15
CA LEU A 87 -5.22 8.16 -0.14
C LEU A 87 -6.35 7.54 -0.95
N LYS A 88 -7.20 6.75 -0.29
CA LYS A 88 -8.31 6.08 -0.98
C LYS A 88 -9.39 7.05 -1.44
N ASN A 89 -9.49 8.21 -0.82
CA ASN A 89 -10.53 9.21 -1.13
C ASN A 89 -10.05 10.29 -2.09
N ILE A 90 -8.87 10.10 -2.70
CA ILE A 90 -8.37 11.04 -3.70
C ILE A 90 -9.28 11.06 -4.91
N SER A 91 -9.72 12.26 -5.30
CA SER A 91 -10.45 12.45 -6.53
C SER A 91 -9.47 12.88 -7.62
N LEU A 92 -9.34 12.08 -8.67
CA LEU A 92 -8.47 12.43 -9.81
C LEU A 92 -9.00 13.61 -10.61
N LYS A 93 -10.24 14.02 -10.36
CA LYS A 93 -10.84 15.19 -10.97
C LYS A 93 -10.50 16.48 -10.23
N ASN A 94 -9.99 16.37 -9.01
CA ASN A 94 -9.63 17.52 -8.19
C ASN A 94 -8.14 17.82 -8.34
N LEU A 95 -7.81 18.81 -9.18
CA LEU A 95 -6.43 19.19 -9.45
C LEU A 95 -5.74 19.83 -8.23
N LYS A 96 -6.51 20.18 -7.21
CA LYS A 96 -5.96 20.80 -5.98
C LYS A 96 -5.67 19.79 -4.88
N PHE A 97 -5.89 18.50 -5.15
CA PHE A 97 -5.64 17.50 -4.14
C PHE A 97 -4.15 17.47 -3.76
N ILE A 98 -3.90 17.46 -2.45
CA ILE A 98 -2.54 17.39 -1.91
C ILE A 98 -2.39 16.04 -1.22
N PHE A 99 -1.38 15.26 -1.64
CA PHE A 99 -1.08 13.98 -0.99
C PHE A 99 -0.56 14.22 0.43
N PRO A 100 -0.90 13.32 1.39
CA PRO A 100 -0.27 13.37 2.71
C PRO A 100 1.25 13.35 2.56
N ASN A 101 1.95 14.20 3.32
CA ASN A 101 3.37 14.42 3.14
C ASN A 101 4.19 13.11 3.20
N LYS A 102 3.86 12.21 4.11
CA LYS A 102 4.56 10.94 4.26
C LYS A 102 4.34 10.00 3.07
N PHE A 103 3.21 10.16 2.36
CA PHE A 103 2.79 9.28 1.27
C PHE A 103 2.80 9.99 -0.08
N LYS A 104 3.53 11.07 -0.22
CA LYS A 104 3.51 11.87 -1.46
C LYS A 104 3.98 11.11 -2.70
N GLU A 105 4.83 10.09 -2.55
CA GLU A 105 5.30 9.30 -3.69
C GLU A 105 4.19 8.46 -4.31
N PHE A 106 3.07 8.27 -3.61
CA PHE A 106 1.91 7.60 -4.21
C PHE A 106 1.34 8.38 -5.40
N LYS A 107 1.74 9.64 -5.62
CA LYS A 107 1.37 10.37 -6.83
C LYS A 107 1.82 9.69 -8.12
N PHE A 108 2.88 8.88 -8.04
CA PHE A 108 3.36 8.12 -9.19
C PHE A 108 2.44 6.94 -9.53
N LEU A 109 1.62 6.52 -8.58
CA LEU A 109 0.67 5.41 -8.72
C LEU A 109 -0.75 5.91 -8.88
N ILE A 110 -1.19 6.80 -8.00
CA ILE A 110 -2.56 7.32 -7.98
C ILE A 110 -2.60 8.58 -8.84
N ASN A 111 -2.90 8.40 -10.13
CA ASN A 111 -2.94 9.49 -11.09
C ASN A 111 -3.86 9.12 -12.27
N LYS A 112 -4.01 10.05 -13.22
CA LYS A 112 -4.89 9.85 -14.37
C LYS A 112 -4.47 8.69 -15.26
N ASP A 113 -3.17 8.48 -15.42
CA ASP A 113 -2.66 7.38 -16.26
C ASP A 113 -3.07 6.01 -15.74
N ASN A 114 -3.26 5.90 -14.42
CA ASN A 114 -3.60 4.64 -13.77
C ASN A 114 -5.05 4.61 -13.29
N SER A 115 -5.91 5.50 -13.80
CA SER A 115 -7.29 5.63 -13.33
C SER A 115 -8.10 4.33 -13.43
N ASN A 116 -7.78 3.49 -14.41
CA ASN A 116 -8.47 2.20 -14.61
C ASN A 116 -7.89 1.08 -13.76
N ARG A 117 -6.81 1.34 -13.03
CA ARG A 117 -6.08 0.33 -12.25
C ARG A 117 -5.99 0.69 -10.77
N LEU A 118 -6.81 1.64 -10.30
CA LEU A 118 -6.76 2.08 -8.90
C LEU A 118 -7.08 0.94 -7.94
N SER A 119 -7.93 -0.01 -8.32
CA SER A 119 -8.23 -1.16 -7.46
C SER A 119 -6.99 -2.00 -7.18
N CYS A 120 -6.07 -2.11 -8.13
CA CYS A 120 -4.80 -2.82 -7.93
C CYS A 120 -3.90 -2.06 -6.96
N ILE A 121 -3.85 -0.74 -7.11
CA ILE A 121 -3.02 0.14 -6.26
C ILE A 121 -3.57 0.17 -4.84
N TYR A 122 -4.88 0.18 -4.67
CA TYR A 122 -5.53 0.23 -3.36
C TYR A 122 -5.53 -1.11 -2.63
N LEU A 123 -5.26 -2.23 -3.32
CA LEU A 123 -5.32 -3.55 -2.70
C LEU A 123 -4.40 -3.68 -1.47
N PRO A 124 -3.11 -3.31 -1.55
CA PRO A 124 -2.25 -3.34 -0.36
C PRO A 124 -2.74 -2.40 0.75
N ILE A 125 -3.26 -1.23 0.39
CA ILE A 125 -3.81 -0.28 1.35
C ILE A 125 -5.00 -0.90 2.06
N ASP A 126 -5.90 -1.53 1.33
CA ASP A 126 -7.07 -2.21 1.90
C ASP A 126 -6.66 -3.36 2.81
N ALA A 127 -5.60 -4.09 2.44
CA ALA A 127 -5.10 -5.18 3.25
C ALA A 127 -4.56 -4.69 4.60
N VAL A 128 -3.81 -3.58 4.60
CA VAL A 128 -3.31 -2.98 5.84
C VAL A 128 -4.47 -2.48 6.69
N LEU A 129 -5.43 -1.76 6.10
CA LEU A 129 -6.59 -1.27 6.84
C LEU A 129 -7.40 -2.43 7.44
N LYS A 130 -7.55 -3.53 6.70
CA LYS A 130 -8.22 -4.72 7.20
C LYS A 130 -7.48 -5.33 8.40
N ALA A 131 -6.16 -5.40 8.32
CA ALA A 131 -5.34 -5.96 9.39
C ALA A 131 -5.45 -5.15 10.69
N LEU A 132 -5.62 -3.83 10.57
CA LEU A 132 -5.64 -2.91 11.71
C LEU A 132 -7.03 -2.73 12.33
N LYS A 133 -8.04 -3.36 11.80
CA LYS A 133 -9.39 -3.31 12.38
C LYS A 133 -9.48 -4.06 13.70
#